data_658caed67f6874973ee4549ecf3f847e
#
_entry.id   658caed67f6874973ee4549ecf3f847e
#
_cell.length_a   1.000
_cell.length_b   1.000
_cell.length_c   1.000
_cell.angle_alpha   90.00
_cell.angle_beta   90.00
_cell.angle_gamma   90.00
#
_symmetry.space_group_name_H-M   'P 1'
#
loop_
_entity.id
_entity.type
_entity.pdbx_description
1 polymer ?
#
loop_
_entity_poly.entity_id
_entity_poly.type
_entity_poly.pdbx_seq_one_letter_code
_entity_poly.pdbx_strand_id
1 'polypeptide(L)'
;MAEVVEPVRPLPSPWIRTAAWLLVAIPYVALVVFVVSPRADLIATVSEWGYAIEQLAALATGITAATAAFATVIPGYDRKFLFLPVLPLAIWLGSLGDGCVEDWIHFGPDGLSLQPDWFCFPAIVLVGAVPAIAMAMMLRRGAPLTPHVTCALGGLAAAGLGNFGLRLFHSQDVSVMVLVWQVGTVFILTIMVAWAGQYLLNWRSIVGTARRRVLIR
;
A
#
# COMPACT_ATOMS: atom_id res chain seq x y z
N MET A 1 -16.74 15.54 -42.29
CA MET A 1 -16.77 14.09 -41.98
C MET A 1 -16.73 13.94 -40.48
N ALA A 2 -17.80 13.52 -39.84
CA ALA A 2 -17.78 13.22 -38.38
C ALA A 2 -17.03 11.88 -38.24
N GLU A 3 -15.90 11.91 -37.56
CA GLU A 3 -15.14 10.71 -37.22
C GLU A 3 -15.99 9.92 -36.23
N VAL A 4 -16.34 8.68 -36.57
CA VAL A 4 -17.10 7.80 -35.67
C VAL A 4 -16.19 7.45 -34.50
N VAL A 5 -16.39 8.12 -33.37
CA VAL A 5 -15.66 7.84 -32.14
C VAL A 5 -16.22 6.56 -31.56
N GLU A 6 -15.42 5.48 -31.56
CA GLU A 6 -15.80 4.23 -30.89
C GLU A 6 -16.01 4.48 -29.39
N PRO A 7 -17.13 3.99 -28.80
CA PRO A 7 -17.38 4.16 -27.39
C PRO A 7 -16.36 3.38 -26.54
N VAL A 8 -15.60 4.09 -25.73
CA VAL A 8 -14.66 3.48 -24.77
C VAL A 8 -15.43 2.79 -23.64
N ARG A 9 -15.02 1.56 -23.30
CA ARG A 9 -15.61 0.85 -22.16
C ARG A 9 -15.26 1.57 -20.86
N PRO A 10 -16.22 1.92 -20.01
CA PRO A 10 -15.95 2.56 -18.72
C PRO A 10 -15.18 1.62 -17.81
N LEU A 11 -14.28 2.17 -16.98
CA LEU A 11 -13.57 1.40 -15.98
C LEU A 11 -14.54 0.91 -14.89
N PRO A 12 -14.36 -0.31 -14.36
CA PRO A 12 -15.12 -0.78 -13.20
C PRO A 12 -14.99 0.16 -12.01
N SER A 13 -15.95 0.12 -11.09
CA SER A 13 -15.91 0.95 -9.88
C SER A 13 -14.64 0.73 -9.07
N PRO A 14 -14.18 1.74 -8.30
CA PRO A 14 -12.97 1.61 -7.47
C PRO A 14 -13.00 0.40 -6.55
N TRP A 15 -14.15 0.09 -5.95
CA TRP A 15 -14.35 -1.06 -5.06
C TRP A 15 -14.15 -2.41 -5.75
N ILE A 16 -14.67 -2.57 -6.97
CA ILE A 16 -14.48 -3.79 -7.76
C ILE A 16 -13.00 -3.97 -8.11
N ARG A 17 -12.32 -2.88 -8.45
CA ARG A 17 -10.88 -2.91 -8.75
C ARG A 17 -10.05 -3.23 -7.50
N THR A 18 -10.43 -2.69 -6.34
CA THR A 18 -9.82 -3.05 -5.06
C THR A 18 -10.01 -4.53 -4.76
N ALA A 19 -11.22 -5.05 -4.91
CA ALA A 19 -11.48 -6.48 -4.72
C ALA A 19 -10.65 -7.35 -5.67
N ALA A 20 -10.55 -6.98 -6.95
CA ALA A 20 -9.71 -7.70 -7.92
C ALA A 20 -8.21 -7.64 -7.55
N TRP A 21 -7.73 -6.52 -7.02
CA TRP A 21 -6.37 -6.40 -6.52
C TRP A 21 -6.13 -7.28 -5.29
N LEU A 22 -7.07 -7.29 -4.34
CA LEU A 22 -7.00 -8.13 -3.14
C LEU A 22 -7.00 -9.63 -3.47
N LEU A 23 -7.75 -10.04 -4.51
CA LEU A 23 -7.74 -11.43 -4.99
C LEU A 23 -6.38 -11.91 -5.49
N VAL A 24 -5.49 -11.00 -5.87
CA VAL A 24 -4.10 -11.33 -6.23
C VAL A 24 -3.19 -11.16 -5.02
N ALA A 25 -3.35 -10.08 -4.28
CA ALA A 25 -2.43 -9.68 -3.22
C ALA A 25 -2.55 -10.55 -1.96
N ILE A 26 -3.77 -10.88 -1.51
CA ILE A 26 -3.99 -11.71 -0.31
C ILE A 26 -3.45 -13.14 -0.47
N PRO A 27 -3.75 -13.90 -1.55
CA PRO A 27 -3.18 -15.22 -1.74
C PRO A 27 -1.65 -15.22 -1.80
N TYR A 28 -1.05 -14.18 -2.41
CA TYR A 28 0.39 -14.04 -2.43
C TYR A 28 0.97 -13.82 -1.02
N VAL A 29 0.40 -12.88 -0.26
CA VAL A 29 0.83 -12.63 1.13
C VAL A 29 0.68 -13.88 1.98
N ALA A 30 -0.45 -14.59 1.87
CA ALA A 30 -0.68 -15.85 2.56
C ALA A 30 0.36 -16.92 2.17
N LEU A 31 0.71 -17.00 0.89
CA LEU A 31 1.76 -17.92 0.42
C LEU A 31 3.12 -17.57 1.04
N VAL A 32 3.50 -16.30 1.08
CA VAL A 32 4.76 -15.85 1.69
C VAL A 32 4.79 -16.22 3.17
N VAL A 33 3.71 -15.91 3.91
CA VAL A 33 3.59 -16.25 5.35
C VAL A 33 3.70 -17.75 5.55
N PHE A 34 3.07 -18.56 4.70
CA PHE A 34 3.13 -20.02 4.78
C PHE A 34 4.54 -20.56 4.51
N VAL A 35 5.23 -20.03 3.50
CA VAL A 35 6.59 -20.48 3.11
C VAL A 35 7.66 -20.08 4.12
N VAL A 36 7.56 -18.86 4.67
CA VAL A 36 8.53 -18.34 5.67
C VAL A 36 8.26 -18.95 7.06
N SER A 37 7.10 -19.50 7.28
CA SER A 37 6.52 -20.00 8.54
C SER A 37 5.95 -18.87 9.42
N PRO A 38 4.70 -19.00 9.88
CA PRO A 38 4.11 -18.08 10.84
C PRO A 38 4.93 -18.05 12.14
N ARG A 39 4.89 -16.91 12.85
CA ARG A 39 5.53 -16.80 14.17
C ARG A 39 4.91 -17.81 15.16
N ALA A 40 5.75 -18.37 16.02
CA ALA A 40 5.34 -19.47 16.93
C ALA A 40 4.28 -19.04 17.96
N ASP A 41 4.27 -17.77 18.34
CA ASP A 41 3.38 -17.14 19.32
C ASP A 41 2.16 -16.43 18.69
N LEU A 42 1.91 -16.62 17.38
CA LEU A 42 0.87 -15.91 16.64
C LEU A 42 -0.51 -15.98 17.33
N ILE A 43 -0.90 -17.15 17.85
CA ILE A 43 -2.20 -17.34 18.48
C ILE A 43 -2.32 -16.50 19.76
N ALA A 44 -1.26 -16.44 20.57
CA ALA A 44 -1.22 -15.61 21.78
C ALA A 44 -1.29 -14.12 21.42
N THR A 45 -0.45 -13.70 20.48
CA THR A 45 -0.33 -12.30 20.05
C THR A 45 -1.60 -11.75 19.39
N VAL A 46 -2.28 -12.55 18.56
CA VAL A 46 -3.58 -12.14 17.97
C VAL A 46 -4.66 -11.91 19.02
N SER A 47 -4.54 -12.52 20.20
CA SER A 47 -5.46 -12.31 21.31
C SER A 47 -5.22 -11.00 22.07
N GLU A 48 -4.09 -10.32 21.82
CA GLU A 48 -3.77 -9.02 22.41
C GLU A 48 -4.49 -7.89 21.64
N TRP A 49 -5.25 -7.07 22.36
CA TRP A 49 -6.03 -5.99 21.75
C TRP A 49 -5.17 -4.99 20.95
N GLY A 50 -4.01 -4.62 21.46
CA GLY A 50 -3.08 -3.68 20.79
C GLY A 50 -2.68 -4.19 19.42
N TYR A 51 -2.22 -5.44 19.35
CA TYR A 51 -1.84 -6.10 18.11
C TYR A 51 -3.01 -6.22 17.13
N ALA A 52 -4.19 -6.63 17.63
CA ALA A 52 -5.37 -6.78 16.78
C ALA A 52 -5.79 -5.44 16.14
N ILE A 53 -5.80 -4.35 16.94
CA ILE A 53 -6.11 -3.01 16.45
C ILE A 53 -5.09 -2.57 15.40
N GLU A 54 -3.80 -2.74 15.66
CA GLU A 54 -2.71 -2.41 14.73
C GLU A 54 -2.89 -3.14 13.40
N GLN A 55 -3.12 -4.46 13.43
CA GLN A 55 -3.27 -5.28 12.24
C GLN A 55 -4.52 -4.92 11.43
N LEU A 56 -5.65 -4.72 12.10
CA LEU A 56 -6.90 -4.32 11.44
C LEU A 56 -6.78 -2.92 10.83
N ALA A 57 -6.12 -2.00 11.53
CA ALA A 57 -5.90 -0.64 11.03
C ALA A 57 -4.93 -0.60 9.84
N ALA A 58 -3.84 -1.40 9.86
CA ALA A 58 -2.92 -1.55 8.73
C ALA A 58 -3.64 -2.12 7.50
N LEU A 59 -4.42 -3.20 7.67
CA LEU A 59 -5.20 -3.81 6.60
C LEU A 59 -6.26 -2.84 6.05
N ALA A 60 -7.01 -2.16 6.92
CA ALA A 60 -8.00 -1.17 6.54
C ALA A 60 -7.36 0.01 5.78
N THR A 61 -6.16 0.46 6.21
CA THR A 61 -5.37 1.46 5.49
C THR A 61 -5.03 0.99 4.09
N GLY A 62 -4.57 -0.26 3.94
CA GLY A 62 -4.27 -0.86 2.65
C GLY A 62 -5.48 -0.89 1.71
N ILE A 63 -6.63 -1.35 2.18
CA ILE A 63 -7.88 -1.45 1.41
C ILE A 63 -8.41 -0.07 1.00
N THR A 64 -8.46 0.86 1.94
CA THR A 64 -9.00 2.21 1.69
C THR A 64 -8.09 3.03 0.81
N ALA A 65 -6.76 2.92 0.97
CA ALA A 65 -5.78 3.56 0.10
C ALA A 65 -5.84 2.98 -1.33
N ALA A 66 -6.02 1.66 -1.50
CA ALA A 66 -6.23 1.04 -2.81
C ALA A 66 -7.48 1.59 -3.50
N THR A 67 -8.58 1.69 -2.76
CA THR A 67 -9.84 2.23 -3.29
C THR A 67 -9.68 3.69 -3.71
N ALA A 68 -9.01 4.50 -2.89
CA ALA A 68 -8.69 5.87 -3.21
C ALA A 68 -7.78 5.97 -4.46
N ALA A 69 -6.73 5.14 -4.55
CA ALA A 69 -5.86 5.10 -5.73
C ALA A 69 -6.62 4.76 -7.01
N PHE A 70 -7.53 3.78 -6.97
CA PHE A 70 -8.36 3.42 -8.13
C PHE A 70 -9.41 4.50 -8.46
N ALA A 71 -9.87 5.28 -7.50
CA ALA A 71 -10.75 6.41 -7.76
C ALA A 71 -10.01 7.53 -8.52
N THR A 72 -8.77 7.84 -8.18
CA THR A 72 -8.00 8.93 -8.81
C THR A 72 -7.71 8.73 -10.30
N VAL A 73 -7.86 7.53 -10.84
CA VAL A 73 -7.68 7.24 -12.27
C VAL A 73 -8.99 7.30 -13.07
N ILE A 74 -10.11 7.60 -12.43
CA ILE A 74 -11.43 7.78 -13.05
C ILE A 74 -11.69 9.28 -13.19
N PRO A 75 -11.86 9.83 -14.41
CA PRO A 75 -12.18 11.24 -14.61
C PRO A 75 -13.47 11.62 -13.88
N GLY A 76 -13.44 12.72 -13.12
CA GLY A 76 -14.63 13.21 -12.38
C GLY A 76 -14.93 12.47 -11.08
N TYR A 77 -13.99 11.68 -10.54
CA TYR A 77 -14.17 11.01 -9.24
C TYR A 77 -14.45 12.02 -8.11
N ASP A 78 -15.20 11.57 -7.09
CA ASP A 78 -15.43 12.38 -5.89
C ASP A 78 -14.15 12.45 -5.04
N ARG A 79 -13.68 13.67 -4.75
CA ARG A 79 -12.47 13.92 -3.95
C ARG A 79 -12.54 13.35 -2.53
N LYS A 80 -13.76 13.03 -2.04
CA LYS A 80 -13.95 12.37 -0.74
C LYS A 80 -13.23 11.03 -0.64
N PHE A 81 -13.03 10.33 -1.76
CA PHE A 81 -12.25 9.09 -1.79
C PHE A 81 -10.81 9.27 -1.26
N LEU A 82 -10.22 10.47 -1.41
CA LEU A 82 -8.86 10.74 -0.91
C LEU A 82 -8.77 10.69 0.62
N PHE A 83 -9.87 10.90 1.32
CA PHE A 83 -9.92 10.89 2.78
C PHE A 83 -10.20 9.52 3.37
N LEU A 84 -10.55 8.51 2.55
CA LEU A 84 -10.83 7.16 3.03
C LEU A 84 -9.70 6.55 3.88
N PRO A 85 -8.41 6.63 3.50
CA PRO A 85 -7.34 6.03 4.28
C PRO A 85 -6.95 6.83 5.52
N VAL A 86 -7.41 8.07 5.70
CA VAL A 86 -6.93 8.97 6.77
C VAL A 86 -7.26 8.41 8.15
N LEU A 87 -8.50 7.97 8.37
CA LEU A 87 -8.91 7.46 9.67
C LEU A 87 -8.19 6.14 10.04
N PRO A 88 -8.19 5.09 9.19
CA PRO A 88 -7.47 3.87 9.54
C PRO A 88 -5.96 4.08 9.66
N LEU A 89 -5.36 4.95 8.85
CA LEU A 89 -3.95 5.32 8.97
C LEU A 89 -3.66 6.02 10.31
N ALA A 90 -4.54 6.94 10.74
CA ALA A 90 -4.39 7.62 12.02
C ALA A 90 -4.52 6.64 13.20
N ILE A 91 -5.43 5.66 13.12
CA ILE A 91 -5.56 4.60 14.14
C ILE A 91 -4.30 3.73 14.14
N TRP A 92 -3.80 3.35 12.97
CA TRP A 92 -2.59 2.53 12.86
C TRP A 92 -1.37 3.25 13.47
N LEU A 93 -1.12 4.50 13.07
CA LEU A 93 -0.01 5.29 13.63
C LEU A 93 -0.20 5.58 15.12
N GLY A 94 -1.44 5.82 15.56
CA GLY A 94 -1.78 6.04 16.96
C GLY A 94 -1.52 4.81 17.82
N SER A 95 -1.89 3.61 17.37
CA SER A 95 -1.64 2.36 18.10
C SER A 95 -0.15 2.07 18.25
N LEU A 96 0.66 2.35 17.21
CA LEU A 96 2.12 2.22 17.30
C LEU A 96 2.72 3.25 18.25
N GLY A 97 2.20 4.49 18.26
CA GLY A 97 2.64 5.54 19.17
C GLY A 97 2.32 5.21 20.63
N ASP A 98 1.16 4.66 20.90
CA ASP A 98 0.74 4.19 22.23
C ASP A 98 1.66 3.08 22.72
N GLY A 99 1.96 2.09 21.89
CA GLY A 99 2.93 1.05 22.19
C GLY A 99 4.34 1.60 22.50
N CYS A 100 4.80 2.63 21.79
CA CYS A 100 6.08 3.29 22.10
C CYS A 100 6.08 3.94 23.51
N VAL A 101 4.96 4.53 23.91
CA VAL A 101 4.81 5.13 25.24
C VAL A 101 4.80 4.04 26.31
N GLU A 102 4.11 2.94 26.07
CA GLU A 102 4.06 1.79 26.98
C GLU A 102 5.44 1.15 27.16
N ASP A 103 6.18 0.90 26.06
CA ASP A 103 7.56 0.41 26.08
C ASP A 103 8.49 1.36 26.87
N TRP A 104 8.31 2.68 26.69
CA TRP A 104 9.06 3.68 27.47
C TRP A 104 8.75 3.62 28.97
N ILE A 105 7.48 3.48 29.34
CA ILE A 105 7.06 3.43 30.75
C ILE A 105 7.58 2.18 31.42
N HIS A 106 7.55 1.02 30.74
CA HIS A 106 7.95 -0.25 31.32
C HIS A 106 9.46 -0.49 31.34
N PHE A 107 10.17 -0.08 30.29
CA PHE A 107 11.59 -0.41 30.07
C PHE A 107 12.49 0.84 30.08
N GLY A 108 11.93 2.04 30.22
CA GLY A 108 12.69 3.29 30.16
C GLY A 108 13.36 3.51 28.80
N PRO A 109 14.57 4.14 28.77
CA PRO A 109 15.31 4.38 27.54
C PRO A 109 15.65 3.10 26.75
N ASP A 110 15.79 1.97 27.43
CA ASP A 110 16.10 0.68 26.79
C ASP A 110 14.92 0.14 25.96
N GLY A 111 13.68 0.47 26.34
CA GLY A 111 12.48 0.15 25.57
C GLY A 111 12.39 0.86 24.21
N LEU A 112 13.15 1.95 24.04
CA LEU A 112 13.26 2.67 22.76
C LEU A 112 14.55 2.35 21.99
N SER A 113 15.26 1.27 22.35
CA SER A 113 16.51 0.90 21.70
C SER A 113 16.28 0.49 20.24
N LEU A 114 16.93 1.19 19.31
CA LEU A 114 16.92 0.87 17.89
C LEU A 114 18.03 -0.15 17.62
N GLN A 115 17.65 -1.41 17.39
CA GLN A 115 18.58 -2.41 16.88
C GLN A 115 18.42 -2.55 15.36
N PRO A 116 19.51 -2.50 14.57
CA PRO A 116 19.40 -2.66 13.12
C PRO A 116 18.94 -4.08 12.77
N ASP A 117 17.72 -4.21 12.28
CA ASP A 117 17.23 -5.48 11.73
C ASP A 117 17.35 -5.48 10.21
N TRP A 118 18.50 -5.97 9.74
CA TRP A 118 18.78 -6.08 8.30
C TRP A 118 17.85 -7.04 7.56
N PHE A 119 17.18 -7.93 8.28
CA PHE A 119 16.24 -8.88 7.68
C PHE A 119 14.87 -8.24 7.40
N CYS A 120 14.51 -7.21 8.15
CA CYS A 120 13.23 -6.52 8.00
C CYS A 120 13.06 -5.91 6.59
N PHE A 121 14.09 -5.25 6.05
CA PHE A 121 13.99 -4.62 4.72
C PHE A 121 13.72 -5.61 3.59
N PRO A 122 14.50 -6.70 3.38
CA PRO A 122 14.19 -7.69 2.34
C PRO A 122 12.84 -8.38 2.58
N ALA A 123 12.42 -8.56 3.82
CA ALA A 123 11.11 -9.14 4.13
C ALA A 123 9.96 -8.20 3.72
N ILE A 124 10.06 -6.90 3.98
CA ILE A 124 9.10 -5.89 3.51
C ILE A 124 9.01 -5.89 1.98
N VAL A 125 10.17 -5.90 1.30
CA VAL A 125 10.22 -5.93 -0.16
C VAL A 125 9.59 -7.22 -0.69
N LEU A 126 9.90 -8.36 -0.08
CA LEU A 126 9.32 -9.65 -0.48
C LEU A 126 7.79 -9.64 -0.37
N VAL A 127 7.23 -9.25 0.78
CA VAL A 127 5.78 -9.26 0.99
C VAL A 127 5.07 -8.20 0.13
N GLY A 128 5.69 -7.01 -0.02
CA GLY A 128 5.08 -5.88 -0.72
C GLY A 128 5.23 -5.90 -2.24
N ALA A 129 6.18 -6.67 -2.81
CA ALA A 129 6.53 -6.58 -4.23
C ALA A 129 5.37 -6.92 -5.17
N VAL A 130 4.73 -8.07 -4.98
CA VAL A 130 3.62 -8.49 -5.87
C VAL A 130 2.40 -7.60 -5.70
N PRO A 131 1.94 -7.25 -4.48
CA PRO A 131 0.90 -6.24 -4.30
C PRO A 131 1.20 -4.91 -4.99
N ALA A 132 2.45 -4.40 -4.89
CA ALA A 132 2.87 -3.15 -5.51
C ALA A 132 2.87 -3.24 -7.05
N ILE A 133 3.43 -4.32 -7.62
CA ILE A 133 3.45 -4.55 -9.07
C ILE A 133 2.03 -4.68 -9.62
N ALA A 134 1.17 -5.48 -8.98
CA ALA A 134 -0.23 -5.63 -9.37
C ALA A 134 -0.97 -4.28 -9.34
N MET A 135 -0.76 -3.49 -8.27
CA MET A 135 -1.31 -2.12 -8.15
C MET A 135 -0.85 -1.25 -9.32
N ALA A 136 0.46 -1.19 -9.60
CA ALA A 136 1.00 -0.39 -10.68
C ALA A 136 0.43 -0.79 -12.05
N MET A 137 0.35 -2.09 -12.35
CA MET A 137 -0.24 -2.60 -13.59
C MET A 137 -1.71 -2.22 -13.73
N MET A 138 -2.48 -2.30 -12.65
CA MET A 138 -3.90 -1.96 -12.66
C MET A 138 -4.12 -0.44 -12.79
N LEU A 139 -3.28 0.39 -12.15
CA LEU A 139 -3.37 1.85 -12.27
C LEU A 139 -3.04 2.35 -13.67
N ARG A 140 -2.09 1.71 -14.37
CA ARG A 140 -1.73 2.05 -15.76
C ARG A 140 -2.89 1.92 -16.76
N ARG A 141 -3.93 1.16 -16.43
CA ARG A 141 -5.14 1.01 -17.25
C ARG A 141 -6.09 2.21 -17.16
N GLY A 142 -5.82 3.15 -16.27
CA GLY A 142 -6.60 4.38 -16.10
C GLY A 142 -5.88 5.62 -16.63
N ALA A 143 -6.50 6.78 -16.45
CA ALA A 143 -5.96 8.09 -16.85
C ALA A 143 -5.72 8.97 -15.60
N PRO A 144 -4.63 8.77 -14.86
CA PRO A 144 -4.39 9.53 -13.64
C PRO A 144 -4.18 11.01 -13.94
N LEU A 145 -5.06 11.86 -13.43
CA LEU A 145 -4.92 13.32 -13.52
C LEU A 145 -3.88 13.85 -12.53
N THR A 146 -3.67 13.13 -11.44
CA THR A 146 -2.71 13.45 -10.38
C THR A 146 -1.79 12.26 -10.11
N PRO A 147 -0.79 11.99 -10.98
CA PRO A 147 0.01 10.76 -10.92
C PRO A 147 0.76 10.59 -9.60
N HIS A 148 1.25 11.68 -8.99
CA HIS A 148 1.93 11.60 -7.69
C HIS A 148 1.01 11.11 -6.58
N VAL A 149 -0.20 11.66 -6.49
CA VAL A 149 -1.20 11.26 -5.49
C VAL A 149 -1.64 9.80 -5.72
N THR A 150 -1.89 9.44 -6.99
CA THR A 150 -2.27 8.08 -7.38
C THR A 150 -1.20 7.07 -6.95
N CYS A 151 0.07 7.38 -7.23
CA CYS A 151 1.19 6.51 -6.86
C CYS A 151 1.42 6.46 -5.36
N ALA A 152 1.29 7.59 -4.64
CA ALA A 152 1.39 7.63 -3.19
C ALA A 152 0.33 6.74 -2.52
N LEU A 153 -0.93 6.86 -2.96
CA LEU A 153 -2.03 6.01 -2.46
C LEU A 153 -1.83 4.53 -2.82
N GLY A 154 -1.36 4.23 -4.03
CA GLY A 154 -1.04 2.87 -4.44
C GLY A 154 0.12 2.27 -3.65
N GLY A 155 1.15 3.07 -3.35
CA GLY A 155 2.26 2.71 -2.48
C GLY A 155 1.80 2.43 -1.05
N LEU A 156 0.98 3.33 -0.48
CA LEU A 156 0.40 3.16 0.84
C LEU A 156 -0.49 1.90 0.92
N ALA A 157 -1.23 1.60 -0.15
CA ALA A 157 -2.04 0.39 -0.22
C ALA A 157 -1.19 -0.89 -0.15
N ALA A 158 -0.14 -0.97 -0.98
CA ALA A 158 0.77 -2.11 -0.98
C ALA A 158 1.53 -2.24 0.34
N ALA A 159 1.90 -1.11 0.94
CA ALA A 159 2.60 -1.05 2.20
C ALA A 159 1.75 -1.48 3.40
N GLY A 160 0.49 -1.02 3.49
CA GLY A 160 -0.43 -1.45 4.55
C GLY A 160 -0.68 -2.96 4.52
N LEU A 161 -0.90 -3.53 3.31
CA LEU A 161 -1.06 -4.97 3.16
C LEU A 161 0.26 -5.72 3.42
N GLY A 162 1.39 -5.16 2.98
CA GLY A 162 2.73 -5.72 3.22
C GLY A 162 3.07 -5.77 4.70
N ASN A 163 2.77 -4.70 5.45
CA ASN A 163 2.97 -4.67 6.90
C ASN A 163 2.08 -5.68 7.60
N PHE A 164 0.79 -5.76 7.23
CA PHE A 164 -0.12 -6.78 7.75
C PHE A 164 0.48 -8.19 7.59
N GLY A 165 0.98 -8.51 6.40
CA GLY A 165 1.60 -9.82 6.14
C GLY A 165 2.90 -10.05 6.89
N LEU A 166 3.77 -9.03 6.96
CA LEU A 166 5.07 -9.11 7.65
C LEU A 166 4.90 -9.48 9.12
N ARG A 167 3.97 -8.85 9.82
CA ARG A 167 3.70 -9.07 11.24
C ARG A 167 3.20 -10.48 11.56
N LEU A 168 2.73 -11.23 10.58
CA LEU A 168 2.28 -12.62 10.78
C LEU A 168 3.44 -13.62 10.90
N PHE A 169 4.65 -13.30 10.42
CA PHE A 169 5.82 -14.19 10.50
C PHE A 169 7.04 -13.55 11.15
N HIS A 170 7.08 -12.23 11.28
CA HIS A 170 8.21 -11.51 11.86
C HIS A 170 7.88 -11.10 13.30
N SER A 171 8.69 -11.56 14.26
CA SER A 171 8.42 -11.44 15.71
C SER A 171 9.01 -10.18 16.35
N GLN A 172 9.29 -9.13 15.59
CA GLN A 172 9.73 -7.85 16.14
C GLN A 172 8.52 -7.08 16.68
N ASP A 173 8.35 -7.05 17.98
CA ASP A 173 7.21 -6.44 18.65
C ASP A 173 7.52 -5.08 19.31
N VAL A 174 8.79 -4.65 19.30
CA VAL A 174 9.17 -3.34 19.85
C VAL A 174 8.58 -2.24 18.97
N SER A 175 7.65 -1.48 19.52
CA SER A 175 6.85 -0.49 18.79
C SER A 175 7.68 0.58 18.08
N VAL A 176 8.80 1.00 18.66
CA VAL A 176 9.75 1.94 18.03
C VAL A 176 10.39 1.33 16.78
N MET A 177 10.75 0.04 16.83
CA MET A 177 11.31 -0.66 15.67
C MET A 177 10.30 -0.72 14.53
N VAL A 178 9.04 -1.07 14.85
CA VAL A 178 7.94 -1.10 13.88
C VAL A 178 7.71 0.28 13.28
N LEU A 179 7.66 1.32 14.11
CA LEU A 179 7.44 2.69 13.66
C LEU A 179 8.57 3.19 12.75
N VAL A 180 9.82 3.03 13.16
CA VAL A 180 10.98 3.59 12.41
C VAL A 180 11.28 2.76 11.17
N TRP A 181 11.39 1.44 11.29
CA TRP A 181 11.77 0.59 10.15
C TRP A 181 10.62 0.32 9.20
N GLN A 182 9.45 -0.06 9.69
CA GLN A 182 8.32 -0.40 8.82
C GLN A 182 7.65 0.86 8.28
N VAL A 183 7.16 1.75 9.14
CA VAL A 183 6.48 2.97 8.71
C VAL A 183 7.45 3.91 8.00
N GLY A 184 8.68 4.05 8.48
CA GLY A 184 9.73 4.83 7.84
C GLY A 184 10.04 4.31 6.43
N THR A 185 10.22 3.00 6.26
CA THR A 185 10.45 2.37 4.94
C THR A 185 9.25 2.56 4.03
N VAL A 186 8.03 2.36 4.53
CA VAL A 186 6.79 2.62 3.80
C VAL A 186 6.72 4.07 3.32
N PHE A 187 7.06 5.02 4.18
CA PHE A 187 7.05 6.45 3.86
C PHE A 187 8.07 6.78 2.76
N ILE A 188 9.31 6.30 2.88
CA ILE A 188 10.36 6.47 1.87
C ILE A 188 9.95 5.86 0.54
N LEU A 189 9.49 4.61 0.53
CA LEU A 189 9.05 3.93 -0.68
C LEU A 189 7.85 4.64 -1.33
N THR A 190 6.91 5.13 -0.53
CA THR A 190 5.76 5.90 -1.02
C THR A 190 6.20 7.20 -1.70
N ILE A 191 7.15 7.93 -1.12
CA ILE A 191 7.72 9.14 -1.72
C ILE A 191 8.46 8.80 -3.02
N MET A 192 9.30 7.76 -3.01
CA MET A 192 10.04 7.34 -4.21
C MET A 192 9.09 6.94 -5.34
N VAL A 193 8.05 6.16 -5.04
CA VAL A 193 7.04 5.74 -6.03
C VAL A 193 6.19 6.93 -6.48
N ALA A 194 5.85 7.86 -5.60
CA ALA A 194 5.16 9.10 -5.95
C ALA A 194 6.01 9.95 -6.91
N TRP A 195 7.29 10.11 -6.63
CA TRP A 195 8.23 10.81 -7.51
C TRP A 195 8.40 10.11 -8.87
N ALA A 196 8.54 8.78 -8.86
CA ALA A 196 8.59 7.97 -10.07
C ALA A 196 7.25 7.94 -10.84
N GLY A 197 6.15 8.28 -10.21
CA GLY A 197 4.80 8.20 -10.78
C GLY A 197 4.63 9.03 -12.07
N GLN A 198 5.30 10.17 -12.16
CA GLN A 198 5.34 10.99 -13.39
C GLN A 198 5.93 10.22 -14.59
N TYR A 199 6.87 9.32 -14.34
CA TYR A 199 7.50 8.49 -15.38
C TYR A 199 6.72 7.19 -15.61
N LEU A 200 6.24 6.55 -14.55
CA LEU A 200 5.55 5.27 -14.59
C LEU A 200 4.13 5.37 -15.19
N LEU A 201 3.44 6.49 -14.93
CA LEU A 201 2.05 6.72 -15.34
C LEU A 201 1.94 7.76 -16.46
N ASN A 202 3.04 8.09 -17.17
CA ASN A 202 3.04 9.09 -18.22
C ASN A 202 2.35 8.57 -19.50
N TRP A 203 1.04 8.73 -19.57
CA TRP A 203 0.22 8.35 -20.73
C TRP A 203 0.43 9.25 -21.95
N ARG A 204 0.99 10.47 -21.79
CA ARG A 204 1.26 11.39 -22.90
C ARG A 204 2.23 10.82 -23.94
N SER A 205 3.15 9.97 -23.53
CA SER A 205 4.08 9.30 -24.46
C SER A 205 3.39 8.27 -25.36
N ILE A 206 2.30 7.65 -24.87
CA ILE A 206 1.52 6.65 -25.62
C ILE A 206 0.66 7.33 -26.68
N VAL A 207 0.06 8.48 -26.37
CA VAL A 207 -0.74 9.28 -27.32
C VAL A 207 0.14 9.90 -28.41
N GLY A 208 1.34 10.35 -28.07
CA GLY A 208 2.31 10.89 -29.03
C GLY A 208 2.76 9.86 -30.09
N THR A 209 2.98 8.62 -29.69
CA THR A 209 3.34 7.51 -30.60
C THR A 209 2.17 7.06 -31.48
N ALA A 210 0.96 7.05 -30.97
CA ALA A 210 -0.24 6.73 -31.75
C ALA A 210 -0.52 7.81 -32.81
N ARG A 211 -0.38 9.09 -32.47
CA ARG A 211 -0.55 10.20 -33.39
C ARG A 211 0.48 10.20 -34.53
N ARG A 212 1.74 9.83 -34.25
CA ARG A 212 2.77 9.68 -35.30
C ARG A 212 2.47 8.53 -36.27
N ARG A 213 1.87 7.43 -35.82
CA ARG A 213 1.51 6.30 -36.71
C ARG A 213 0.34 6.63 -37.63
N VAL A 214 -0.56 7.52 -37.23
CA VAL A 214 -1.70 7.96 -38.06
C VAL A 214 -1.26 8.97 -39.12
N LEU A 215 -0.21 9.76 -38.89
CA LEU A 215 0.32 10.76 -39.85
C LEU A 215 1.28 10.17 -40.89
N ILE A 216 1.65 8.88 -40.77
CA ILE A 216 2.57 8.19 -41.70
C ILE A 216 1.80 7.22 -42.63
N ARG A 217 0.49 7.12 -42.48
CA ARG A 217 -0.40 6.42 -43.43
C ARG A 217 -1.22 7.42 -44.24
#